data_cb93f67f0c0c6789e39763356d91fca6
#
_entry.id   cb93f67f0c0c6789e39763356d91fca6
#
_cell.length_a   1.000
_cell.length_b   1.000
_cell.length_c   1.000
_cell.angle_alpha   90.00
_cell.angle_beta   90.00
_cell.angle_gamma   90.00
#
_symmetry.space_group_name_H-M   'P 1'
#
loop_
_entity.id
_entity.type
_entity.pdbx_description
1 polymer ?
#
loop_
_entity_poly.entity_id
_entity_poly.type
_entity_poly.pdbx_seq_one_letter_code
_entity_poly.pdbx_strand_id
1 'polypeptide(L)'
;MKQKNDPYEALRYPEFNVFLILRFAMVFAWSMQFIVIEWQVYSLTKSALSLGIIGLMEIIPAVSMALFAGHIVDQNEKKGMLLKCIIGFSVISIGLFLLTWPIITTGWSTQVILYSIYFLVFLGGLVRSFL
;
A
#
# COMPACT_ATOMS: atom_id res chain seq x y z
N MET A 1 -40.14 0.69 -20.77
CA MET A 1 -39.26 1.79 -20.35
C MET A 1 -37.79 1.30 -20.39
N LYS A 2 -37.03 1.76 -21.35
CA LYS A 2 -35.60 1.49 -21.37
C LYS A 2 -34.99 2.25 -20.21
N GLN A 3 -34.54 1.54 -19.17
CA GLN A 3 -33.64 2.13 -18.20
C GLN A 3 -32.40 2.62 -18.96
N LYS A 4 -32.31 3.93 -19.06
CA LYS A 4 -31.12 4.57 -19.57
C LYS A 4 -30.03 4.30 -18.54
N ASN A 5 -29.18 3.29 -18.78
CA ASN A 5 -27.99 3.06 -17.97
C ASN A 5 -27.08 4.27 -18.15
N ASP A 6 -27.26 5.23 -17.27
CA ASP A 6 -26.37 6.38 -17.21
C ASP A 6 -25.10 5.94 -16.47
N PRO A 7 -23.93 5.87 -17.15
CA PRO A 7 -22.68 5.42 -16.52
C PRO A 7 -22.24 6.36 -15.37
N TYR A 8 -22.80 7.55 -15.31
CA TYR A 8 -22.48 8.54 -14.30
C TYR A 8 -23.50 8.61 -13.14
N GLU A 9 -24.47 7.72 -13.11
CA GLU A 9 -25.51 7.71 -12.08
C GLU A 9 -24.89 7.58 -10.66
N ALA A 10 -23.87 6.75 -10.51
CA ALA A 10 -23.16 6.54 -9.24
C ALA A 10 -22.49 7.83 -8.71
N LEU A 11 -22.09 8.74 -9.59
CA LEU A 11 -21.47 10.01 -9.20
C LEU A 11 -22.45 11.02 -8.59
N ARG A 12 -23.75 10.76 -8.69
CA ARG A 12 -24.79 11.60 -8.08
C ARG A 12 -24.91 11.40 -6.57
N TYR A 13 -24.39 10.28 -6.05
CA TYR A 13 -24.40 9.98 -4.62
C TYR A 13 -23.16 10.58 -3.95
N PRO A 14 -23.31 11.49 -2.96
CA PRO A 14 -22.16 12.10 -2.30
C PRO A 14 -21.29 11.08 -1.55
N GLU A 15 -21.87 10.02 -1.00
CA GLU A 15 -21.14 8.95 -0.32
C GLU A 15 -20.20 8.20 -1.28
N PHE A 16 -20.65 7.93 -2.49
CA PHE A 16 -19.84 7.30 -3.52
C PHE A 16 -18.67 8.19 -3.95
N ASN A 17 -18.92 9.49 -4.10
CA ASN A 17 -17.89 10.46 -4.47
C ASN A 17 -16.81 10.54 -3.39
N VAL A 18 -17.17 10.57 -2.13
CA VAL A 18 -16.23 10.57 -0.99
C VAL A 18 -15.39 9.29 -1.00
N PHE A 19 -16.03 8.14 -1.20
CA PHE A 19 -15.33 6.85 -1.28
C PHE A 19 -14.32 6.83 -2.45
N LEU A 20 -14.73 7.32 -3.61
CA LEU A 20 -13.88 7.37 -4.79
C LEU A 20 -12.66 8.27 -4.60
N ILE A 21 -12.86 9.46 -4.03
CA ILE A 21 -11.80 10.41 -3.72
C ILE A 21 -10.82 9.79 -2.70
N LEU A 22 -11.34 9.16 -1.65
CA LEU A 22 -10.53 8.52 -0.63
C LEU A 22 -9.68 7.40 -1.23
N ARG A 23 -10.27 6.55 -2.05
CA ARG A 23 -9.56 5.46 -2.72
C ARG A 23 -8.47 5.99 -3.66
N PHE A 24 -8.79 7.03 -4.44
CA PHE A 24 -7.82 7.67 -5.32
C PHE A 24 -6.65 8.27 -4.54
N ALA A 25 -6.95 8.97 -3.43
CA ALA A 25 -5.93 9.53 -2.55
C ALA A 25 -5.03 8.44 -1.95
N MET A 26 -5.58 7.30 -1.56
CA MET A 26 -4.80 6.17 -1.03
C MET A 26 -3.86 5.58 -2.09
N VAL A 27 -4.34 5.36 -3.31
CA VAL A 27 -3.51 4.86 -4.41
C VAL A 27 -2.39 5.84 -4.74
N PHE A 28 -2.70 7.11 -4.75
CA PHE A 28 -1.72 8.17 -5.00
C PHE A 28 -0.65 8.23 -3.91
N ALA A 29 -1.07 8.21 -2.64
CA ALA A 29 -0.16 8.18 -1.50
C ALA A 29 0.75 6.95 -1.51
N TRP A 30 0.20 5.79 -1.84
CA TRP A 30 0.97 4.55 -1.99
C TRP A 30 2.03 4.69 -3.08
N SER A 31 1.65 5.20 -4.24
CA SER A 31 2.57 5.37 -5.37
C SER A 31 3.73 6.31 -5.03
N MET A 32 3.44 7.41 -4.36
CA MET A 32 4.47 8.35 -3.89
C MET A 32 5.40 7.68 -2.87
N GLN A 33 4.84 6.98 -1.91
CA GLN A 33 5.62 6.28 -0.89
C GLN A 33 6.52 5.21 -1.51
N PHE A 34 6.02 4.48 -2.50
CA PHE A 34 6.80 3.44 -3.19
C PHE A 34 8.02 4.03 -3.90
N ILE A 35 7.87 5.15 -4.57
CA ILE A 35 8.98 5.86 -5.23
C ILE A 35 10.05 6.27 -4.20
N VAL A 36 9.63 6.79 -3.05
CA VAL A 36 10.56 7.18 -1.97
C VAL A 36 11.32 5.97 -1.43
N ILE A 37 10.64 4.85 -1.24
CA ILE A 37 11.25 3.59 -0.79
C ILE A 37 12.29 3.10 -1.80
N GLU A 38 11.96 3.09 -3.08
CA GLU A 38 12.87 2.69 -4.14
C GLU A 38 14.13 3.56 -4.15
N TRP A 39 13.95 4.85 -4.05
CA TRP A 39 15.07 5.79 -3.96
C TRP A 39 15.95 5.51 -2.75
N GLN A 40 15.34 5.31 -1.57
CA GLN A 40 16.07 5.05 -0.33
C GLN A 40 16.88 3.75 -0.42
N VAL A 41 16.29 2.68 -0.92
CA VAL A 41 16.95 1.40 -1.07
C VAL A 41 18.08 1.48 -2.10
N TYR A 42 17.87 2.17 -3.20
CA TYR A 42 18.91 2.41 -4.18
C TYR A 42 20.07 3.23 -3.60
N SER A 43 19.79 4.25 -2.80
CA SER A 43 20.78 5.05 -2.09
C SER A 43 21.64 4.20 -1.15
N LEU A 44 21.05 3.21 -0.47
CA LEU A 44 21.73 2.34 0.48
C LEU A 44 22.55 1.25 -0.20
N THR A 45 22.03 0.64 -1.25
CA THR A 45 22.61 -0.53 -1.88
C THR A 45 23.32 -0.22 -3.20
N LYS A 46 22.91 0.84 -3.88
CA LYS A 46 23.36 1.20 -5.25
C LYS A 46 23.25 0.04 -6.23
N SER A 47 22.28 -0.83 -6.02
CA SER A 47 22.04 -2.03 -6.81
C SER A 47 20.65 -2.01 -7.44
N ALA A 48 20.58 -2.18 -8.75
CA ALA A 48 19.32 -2.34 -9.46
C ALA A 48 18.58 -3.62 -9.06
N LEU A 49 19.29 -4.66 -8.64
CA LEU A 49 18.70 -5.90 -8.16
C LEU A 49 17.85 -5.69 -6.92
N SER A 50 18.29 -4.82 -6.00
CA SER A 50 17.55 -4.48 -4.80
C SER A 50 16.19 -3.84 -5.12
N LEU A 51 16.11 -3.03 -6.17
CA LEU A 51 14.83 -2.47 -6.65
C LEU A 51 13.91 -3.56 -7.17
N GLY A 52 14.44 -4.52 -7.91
CA GLY A 52 13.67 -5.68 -8.36
C GLY A 52 13.13 -6.53 -7.21
N ILE A 53 13.89 -6.71 -6.15
CA ILE A 53 13.48 -7.43 -4.94
C ILE A 53 12.34 -6.70 -4.23
N ILE A 54 12.39 -5.38 -4.13
CA ILE A 54 11.28 -4.59 -3.57
C ILE A 54 10.00 -4.80 -4.37
N GLY A 55 10.08 -4.73 -5.70
CA GLY A 55 8.94 -4.98 -6.57
C GLY A 55 8.35 -6.38 -6.34
N LEU A 56 9.19 -7.39 -6.21
CA LEU A 56 8.75 -8.75 -5.90
C LEU A 56 8.11 -8.85 -4.52
N MET A 57 8.68 -8.21 -3.50
CA MET A 57 8.15 -8.20 -2.14
C MET A 57 6.76 -7.53 -2.07
N GLU A 58 6.47 -6.59 -2.95
CA GLU A 58 5.14 -5.99 -3.07
C GLU A 58 4.17 -6.90 -3.81
N ILE A 59 4.59 -7.45 -4.95
CA ILE A 59 3.71 -8.19 -5.86
C ILE A 59 3.37 -9.58 -5.31
N ILE A 60 4.31 -10.29 -4.72
CA ILE A 60 4.11 -11.66 -4.24
C ILE A 60 2.94 -11.74 -3.26
N PRO A 61 2.90 -10.95 -2.16
CA PRO A 61 1.77 -11.00 -1.24
C PRO A 61 0.46 -10.52 -1.90
N ALA A 62 0.52 -9.51 -2.76
CA ALA A 62 -0.64 -8.98 -3.44
C ALA A 62 -1.29 -10.03 -4.34
N VAL A 63 -0.50 -10.74 -5.13
CA VAL A 63 -0.99 -11.81 -6.02
C VAL A 63 -1.45 -13.04 -5.23
N SER A 64 -0.68 -13.45 -4.22
CA SER A 64 -1.00 -14.62 -3.39
C SER A 64 -2.32 -14.44 -2.64
N MET A 65 -2.58 -13.25 -2.17
CA MET A 65 -3.78 -12.93 -1.38
C MET A 65 -4.96 -12.45 -2.23
N ALA A 66 -4.76 -12.20 -3.53
CA ALA A 66 -5.80 -11.64 -4.39
C ALA A 66 -7.09 -12.49 -4.41
N LEU A 67 -6.95 -13.80 -4.50
CA LEU A 67 -8.09 -14.72 -4.50
C LEU A 67 -8.76 -14.79 -3.13
N PHE A 68 -7.98 -14.84 -2.06
CA PHE A 68 -8.48 -14.88 -0.69
C PHE A 68 -9.06 -13.54 -0.26
N ALA A 69 -8.42 -12.44 -0.66
CA ALA A 69 -8.87 -11.08 -0.36
C ALA A 69 -10.26 -10.80 -0.95
N GLY A 70 -10.51 -11.21 -2.18
CA GLY A 70 -11.82 -11.09 -2.82
C GLY A 70 -12.92 -11.76 -2.00
N HIS A 71 -12.69 -13.00 -1.55
CA HIS A 71 -13.62 -13.74 -0.72
C HIS A 71 -13.87 -13.07 0.64
N ILE A 72 -12.80 -12.62 1.30
CA ILE A 72 -12.89 -11.96 2.61
C ILE A 72 -13.63 -10.63 2.50
N VAL A 73 -13.33 -9.83 1.47
CA VAL A 73 -13.97 -8.54 1.22
C VAL A 73 -15.46 -8.71 0.97
N ASP A 74 -15.87 -9.74 0.24
CA ASP A 74 -17.27 -10.01 -0.05
C ASP A 74 -18.08 -10.38 1.20
N GLN A 75 -17.43 -10.97 2.21
CA GLN A 75 -18.06 -11.36 3.48
C GLN A 75 -18.09 -10.24 4.52
N ASN A 76 -17.28 -9.20 4.37
CA ASN A 76 -17.14 -8.12 5.35
C ASN A 76 -17.73 -6.81 4.83
N GLU A 77 -18.06 -5.92 5.76
CA GLU A 77 -18.47 -4.57 5.42
C GLU A 77 -17.31 -3.81 4.75
N LYS A 78 -17.57 -3.23 3.59
CA LYS A 78 -16.55 -2.48 2.81
C LYS A 78 -15.97 -1.32 3.61
N LYS A 79 -16.80 -0.62 4.40
CA LYS A 79 -16.37 0.52 5.23
C LYS A 79 -15.41 0.12 6.33
N GLY A 80 -15.70 -0.95 7.07
CA GLY A 80 -14.81 -1.48 8.11
C GLY A 80 -13.49 -2.01 7.55
N MET A 81 -13.55 -2.68 6.40
CA MET A 81 -12.35 -3.17 5.71
C MET A 81 -11.47 -2.00 5.24
N LEU A 82 -12.04 -0.98 4.65
CA LEU A 82 -11.32 0.21 4.22
C LEU A 82 -10.63 0.91 5.40
N LEU A 83 -11.32 1.03 6.53
CA LEU A 83 -10.75 1.62 7.74
C LEU A 83 -9.54 0.83 8.24
N LYS A 84 -9.62 -0.50 8.26
CA LYS A 84 -8.49 -1.37 8.64
C LYS A 84 -7.30 -1.19 7.70
N CYS A 85 -7.56 -1.08 6.40
CA CYS A 85 -6.51 -0.83 5.40
C CYS A 85 -5.84 0.53 5.61
N ILE A 86 -6.59 1.56 5.92
CA ILE A 86 -6.06 2.91 6.21
C ILE A 86 -5.18 2.87 7.45
N ILE A 87 -5.62 2.23 8.52
CA ILE A 87 -4.84 2.09 9.75
C ILE A 87 -3.56 1.31 9.48
N GLY A 88 -3.65 0.18 8.81
CA GLY A 88 -2.49 -0.64 8.44
C GLY A 88 -1.49 0.13 7.60
N PHE A 89 -1.96 0.84 6.59
CA PHE A 89 -1.13 1.69 5.74
C PHE A 89 -0.44 2.81 6.53
N SER A 90 -1.16 3.45 7.45
CA SER A 90 -0.62 4.50 8.31
C SER A 90 0.49 3.96 9.22
N VAL A 91 0.30 2.80 9.82
CA VAL A 91 1.32 2.15 10.67
C VAL A 91 2.57 1.82 9.85
N ILE A 92 2.42 1.28 8.67
CA ILE A 92 3.54 0.97 7.76
C ILE A 92 4.28 2.25 7.37
N SER A 93 3.55 3.30 7.04
CA SER A 93 4.14 4.61 6.68
C SER A 93 4.96 5.21 7.82
N ILE A 94 4.46 5.13 9.04
CA ILE A 94 5.18 5.57 10.23
C ILE A 94 6.44 4.73 10.43
N GLY A 95 6.35 3.42 10.30
CA GLY A 95 7.50 2.52 10.40
C GLY A 95 8.60 2.85 9.38
N LEU A 96 8.22 3.08 8.13
CA LEU A 96 9.15 3.48 7.07
C LEU A 96 9.79 4.85 7.35
N PHE A 97 8.99 5.79 7.86
CA PHE A 97 9.49 7.11 8.26
C PHE A 97 10.54 7.00 9.37
N LEU A 98 10.27 6.18 10.39
CA LEU A 98 11.22 5.93 11.48
C LEU A 98 12.52 5.30 10.99
N LEU A 99 12.45 4.39 10.03
CA LEU A 99 13.63 3.78 9.41
C LEU A 99 14.46 4.79 8.59
N THR A 100 13.81 5.82 8.06
CA THR A 100 14.47 6.90 7.33
C THR A 100 15.17 7.90 8.27
N TRP A 101 14.74 7.98 9.53
CA TRP A 101 15.25 8.95 10.49
C TRP A 101 16.66 8.57 10.95
N PRO A 102 17.68 9.40 10.70
CA PRO A 102 19.07 9.04 10.98
C PRO A 102 19.38 8.83 12.46
N ILE A 103 18.66 9.51 13.38
CA ILE A 103 18.86 9.39 14.82
C ILE A 103 18.49 7.99 15.31
N ILE A 104 17.43 7.40 14.78
CA ILE A 104 16.95 6.06 15.19
C ILE A 104 17.82 4.98 14.58
N THR A 105 18.29 5.17 13.36
CA THR A 105 19.10 4.20 12.62
C THR A 105 20.61 4.31 12.90
N THR A 106 21.01 5.26 13.73
CA THR A 106 22.40 5.41 14.14
C THR A 106 22.86 4.15 14.91
N GLY A 107 23.90 3.51 14.41
CA GLY A 107 24.40 2.25 14.95
C GLY A 107 23.77 0.98 14.36
N TRP A 108 22.77 1.10 13.51
CA TRP A 108 22.21 -0.04 12.79
C TRP A 108 23.01 -0.33 11.52
N SER A 109 23.21 -1.62 11.23
CA SER A 109 23.85 -2.00 9.98
C SER A 109 22.92 -1.73 8.79
N THR A 110 23.48 -1.43 7.64
CA THR A 110 22.72 -1.22 6.38
C THR A 110 21.84 -2.42 6.06
N GLN A 111 22.31 -3.63 6.34
CA GLN A 111 21.53 -4.85 6.10
C GLN A 111 20.28 -4.92 6.96
N VAL A 112 20.34 -4.56 8.25
CA VAL A 112 19.19 -4.54 9.16
C VAL A 112 18.13 -3.56 8.66
N ILE A 113 18.56 -2.38 8.26
CA ILE A 113 17.65 -1.35 7.70
C ILE A 113 17.00 -1.88 6.43
N LEU A 114 17.77 -2.49 5.55
CA LEU A 114 17.29 -3.03 4.27
C LEU A 114 16.24 -4.13 4.48
N TYR A 115 16.51 -5.09 5.35
CA TYR A 115 15.56 -6.16 5.66
C TYR A 115 14.30 -5.63 6.33
N SER A 116 14.40 -4.63 7.18
CA SER A 116 13.27 -3.97 7.80
C SER A 116 12.38 -3.29 6.75
N ILE A 117 12.96 -2.62 5.77
CA ILE A 117 12.24 -2.01 4.65
C ILE A 117 11.53 -3.08 3.83
N TYR A 118 12.20 -4.17 3.49
CA TYR A 118 11.60 -5.28 2.75
C TYR A 118 10.40 -5.88 3.49
N PHE A 119 10.51 -6.08 4.79
CA PHE A 119 9.43 -6.59 5.61
C PHE A 119 8.21 -5.66 5.61
N LEU A 120 8.45 -4.35 5.78
CA LEU A 120 7.37 -3.37 5.74
C LEU A 120 6.71 -3.26 4.36
N VAL A 121 7.49 -3.36 3.29
CA VAL A 121 6.95 -3.40 1.92
C VAL A 121 6.10 -4.65 1.70
N PHE A 122 6.53 -5.79 2.21
CA PHE A 122 5.75 -7.03 2.16
C PHE A 122 4.40 -6.89 2.88
N LEU A 123 4.40 -6.33 4.09
CA LEU A 123 3.17 -6.02 4.83
C LEU A 123 2.28 -5.03 4.06
N GLY A 124 2.89 -4.04 3.44
CA GLY A 124 2.18 -3.08 2.57
C GLY A 124 1.50 -3.75 1.39
N GLY A 125 2.15 -4.72 0.77
CA GLY A 125 1.56 -5.54 -0.29
C GLY A 125 0.35 -6.34 0.19
N LEU A 126 0.42 -6.90 1.40
CA LEU A 126 -0.73 -7.58 2.03
C LEU A 126 -1.90 -6.63 2.26
N VAL A 127 -1.65 -5.45 2.81
CA VAL A 127 -2.69 -4.43 3.02
C VAL A 127 -3.31 -4.01 1.70
N ARG A 128 -2.48 -3.80 0.67
CA ARG A 128 -2.93 -3.40 -0.65
C ARG A 128 -3.84 -4.45 -1.31
N SER A 129 -3.62 -5.71 -1.04
CA SER A 129 -4.46 -6.79 -1.60
C SER A 129 -5.92 -6.70 -1.17
N PHE A 130 -6.21 -6.05 -0.04
CA PHE A 130 -7.56 -5.80 0.47
C PHE A 130 -8.17 -4.48 -0.02
N LEU A 131 -7.42 -3.70 -0.71
CA LEU A 131 -7.90 -2.48 -1.36
C LEU A 131 -8.50 -2.83 -2.71
#